data_acb3951ba7b7948f74651be3cdda5e28
#
_entry.id   acb3951ba7b7948f74651be3cdda5e28
#
_cell.length_a   1.000
_cell.length_b   1.000
_cell.length_c   1.000
_cell.angle_alpha   90.00
_cell.angle_beta   90.00
_cell.angle_gamma   90.00
#
_symmetry.space_group_name_H-M   'P 1'
#
loop_
_entity.id
_entity.type
_entity.pdbx_description
1 polymer ?
#
loop_
_entity_poly.entity_id
_entity_poly.type
_entity_poly.pdbx_seq_one_letter_code
_entity_poly.pdbx_strand_id
1 'polypeptide(L)'
;MCIRDRGGTLFPQNINVAATFNREIARRSAEATAYETRAVSVPWTYSPTVDLGRDARWPRIWENFGEDCYLSSEMGKAMVYGFQGEDPNNIDQYHIATSMKHFMGYGVPWTGKDRTPAYISPADLREKHFAPFLAGLQAGALTVMVNSASVNGVPMHANKEFLTGWLKEETGWDGVLITDWADINNLYTREMVAKDKKDALRIAINAGIDMIMEPYSCDAC
;
A
#
# COMPACT_ATOMS: atom_id res chain seq x y z
N MET A 1 -8.61 6.55 -12.27
CA MET A 1 -10.04 6.60 -12.65
C MET A 1 -10.77 5.69 -11.67
N CYS A 2 -11.84 6.17 -11.03
CA CYS A 2 -12.61 5.37 -10.09
C CYS A 2 -13.71 4.61 -10.84
N ILE A 3 -13.87 3.30 -10.57
CA ILE A 3 -14.94 2.51 -11.22
C ILE A 3 -16.35 3.03 -10.88
N ARG A 4 -16.51 3.74 -9.76
CA ARG A 4 -17.76 4.44 -9.40
C ARG A 4 -18.27 5.37 -10.48
N ASP A 5 -17.36 6.06 -11.18
CA ASP A 5 -17.69 7.00 -12.26
C ASP A 5 -18.23 6.27 -13.52
N ARG A 6 -18.12 4.93 -13.51
CA ARG A 6 -18.58 4.03 -14.56
C ARG A 6 -19.75 3.14 -14.14
N GLY A 7 -20.42 3.48 -13.01
CA GLY A 7 -21.57 2.74 -12.50
C GLY A 7 -21.21 1.48 -11.70
N GLY A 8 -19.97 1.36 -11.23
CA GLY A 8 -19.55 0.24 -10.37
C GLY A 8 -20.20 0.30 -8.98
N THR A 9 -20.31 -0.86 -8.34
CA THR A 9 -20.89 -1.02 -7.00
C THR A 9 -20.09 -0.26 -5.96
N LEU A 10 -20.76 0.52 -5.12
CA LEU A 10 -20.16 1.24 -4.02
C LEU A 10 -20.19 0.38 -2.76
N PHE A 11 -19.04 -0.18 -2.39
CA PHE A 11 -18.87 -0.88 -1.13
C PHE A 11 -18.55 0.08 0.02
N PRO A 12 -18.85 -0.30 1.27
CA PRO A 12 -18.39 0.40 2.46
C PRO A 12 -16.85 0.46 2.50
N GLN A 13 -16.33 1.47 3.20
CA GLN A 13 -14.88 1.57 3.42
C GLN A 13 -14.36 0.41 4.26
N ASN A 14 -13.04 0.13 4.18
CA ASN A 14 -12.44 -1.03 4.82
C ASN A 14 -12.67 -1.09 6.34
N ILE A 15 -12.74 0.05 7.02
CA ILE A 15 -13.06 0.08 8.45
C ILE A 15 -14.44 -0.54 8.75
N ASN A 16 -15.42 -0.32 7.89
CA ASN A 16 -16.75 -0.91 8.03
C ASN A 16 -16.76 -2.41 7.66
N VAL A 17 -15.96 -2.79 6.65
CA VAL A 17 -15.75 -4.20 6.30
C VAL A 17 -15.10 -4.93 7.48
N ALA A 18 -14.08 -4.35 8.08
CA ALA A 18 -13.40 -4.90 9.26
C ALA A 18 -14.32 -5.04 10.47
N ALA A 19 -15.23 -4.08 10.70
CA ALA A 19 -16.21 -4.11 11.77
C ALA A 19 -17.17 -5.30 11.73
N THR A 20 -17.25 -5.99 10.59
CA THR A 20 -18.00 -7.26 10.49
C THR A 20 -17.27 -8.44 11.12
N PHE A 21 -15.96 -8.35 11.35
CA PHE A 21 -15.08 -9.47 11.75
C PHE A 21 -15.24 -10.72 10.87
N ASN A 22 -15.63 -10.54 9.60
CA ASN A 22 -15.93 -11.62 8.69
C ASN A 22 -15.07 -11.55 7.42
N ARG A 23 -14.08 -12.44 7.33
CA ARG A 23 -13.14 -12.56 6.20
C ARG A 23 -13.84 -12.85 4.87
N GLU A 24 -14.94 -13.61 4.90
CA GLU A 24 -15.68 -13.92 3.70
C GLU A 24 -16.37 -12.68 3.11
N ILE A 25 -16.86 -11.76 3.94
CA ILE A 25 -17.39 -10.48 3.47
C ILE A 25 -16.29 -9.64 2.82
N ALA A 26 -15.10 -9.58 3.43
CA ALA A 26 -13.95 -8.90 2.84
C ALA A 26 -13.56 -9.49 1.48
N ARG A 27 -13.45 -10.82 1.39
CA ARG A 27 -13.14 -11.53 0.15
C ARG A 27 -14.18 -11.26 -0.94
N ARG A 28 -15.46 -11.44 -0.67
CA ARG A 28 -16.54 -11.26 -1.64
C ARG A 28 -16.67 -9.82 -2.13
N SER A 29 -16.46 -8.84 -1.27
CA SER A 29 -16.43 -7.43 -1.69
C SER A 29 -15.27 -7.14 -2.65
N ALA A 30 -14.12 -7.75 -2.43
CA ALA A 30 -12.96 -7.65 -3.31
C ALA A 30 -13.19 -8.39 -4.64
N GLU A 31 -13.79 -9.58 -4.63
CA GLU A 31 -14.17 -10.33 -5.85
C GLU A 31 -15.12 -9.51 -6.73
N ALA A 32 -16.19 -8.97 -6.16
CA ALA A 32 -17.12 -8.12 -6.91
C ALA A 32 -16.43 -6.87 -7.47
N THR A 33 -15.55 -6.23 -6.67
CA THR A 33 -14.76 -5.08 -7.12
C THR A 33 -13.80 -5.48 -8.25
N ALA A 34 -13.15 -6.64 -8.15
CA ALA A 34 -12.25 -7.14 -9.20
C ALA A 34 -12.99 -7.36 -10.51
N TYR A 35 -14.10 -8.06 -10.45
CA TYR A 35 -14.96 -8.33 -11.61
C TYR A 35 -15.41 -7.05 -12.33
N GLU A 36 -15.94 -6.08 -11.58
CA GLU A 36 -16.41 -4.81 -12.15
C GLU A 36 -15.26 -3.96 -12.67
N THR A 37 -14.11 -3.95 -11.98
CA THR A 37 -12.91 -3.22 -12.40
C THR A 37 -12.34 -3.83 -13.69
N ARG A 38 -12.30 -5.15 -13.77
CA ARG A 38 -11.86 -5.86 -14.98
C ARG A 38 -12.79 -5.61 -16.16
N ALA A 39 -14.11 -5.57 -15.92
CA ALA A 39 -15.11 -5.30 -16.96
C ALA A 39 -14.93 -3.94 -17.64
N VAL A 40 -14.35 -2.95 -16.95
CA VAL A 40 -13.99 -1.64 -17.55
C VAL A 40 -12.54 -1.57 -18.03
N SER A 41 -11.89 -2.72 -18.23
CA SER A 41 -10.52 -2.87 -18.75
C SER A 41 -9.43 -2.30 -17.85
N VAL A 42 -9.65 -2.28 -16.52
CA VAL A 42 -8.64 -1.90 -15.53
C VAL A 42 -8.10 -3.17 -14.86
N PRO A 43 -6.84 -3.58 -15.13
CA PRO A 43 -6.30 -4.84 -14.63
C PRO A 43 -5.64 -4.76 -13.26
N TRP A 44 -5.63 -3.61 -12.61
CA TRP A 44 -4.88 -3.34 -11.40
C TRP A 44 -5.61 -2.36 -10.47
N THR A 45 -5.55 -2.60 -9.16
CA THR A 45 -6.12 -1.71 -8.14
C THR A 45 -5.10 -1.32 -7.08
N TYR A 46 -5.24 -0.12 -6.50
CA TYR A 46 -4.44 0.35 -5.36
C TYR A 46 -5.14 0.02 -4.03
N SER A 47 -5.38 -1.26 -3.82
CA SER A 47 -6.09 -1.83 -2.67
C SER A 47 -5.55 -3.24 -2.39
N PRO A 48 -5.64 -3.75 -1.15
CA PRO A 48 -6.21 -3.14 0.05
C PRO A 48 -5.28 -2.17 0.76
N THR A 49 -5.87 -1.28 1.60
CA THR A 49 -5.12 -0.44 2.53
C THR A 49 -4.98 -1.20 3.85
N VAL A 50 -3.75 -1.62 4.17
CA VAL A 50 -3.44 -2.44 5.35
C VAL A 50 -2.65 -1.67 6.42
N ASP A 51 -2.61 -0.34 6.30
CA ASP A 51 -2.09 0.53 7.36
C ASP A 51 -2.82 0.28 8.68
N LEU A 52 -2.11 0.41 9.81
CA LEU A 52 -2.75 0.37 11.12
C LEU A 52 -3.20 1.77 11.53
N GLY A 53 -4.51 1.98 11.62
CA GLY A 53 -5.12 3.23 12.03
C GLY A 53 -5.06 3.44 13.54
N ARG A 54 -3.89 3.70 14.10
CA ARG A 54 -3.68 3.82 15.55
C ARG A 54 -3.76 5.26 16.07
N ASP A 55 -3.73 6.25 15.17
CA ASP A 55 -3.96 7.65 15.53
C ASP A 55 -5.31 8.12 14.99
N ALA A 56 -6.28 8.33 15.88
CA ALA A 56 -7.64 8.74 15.52
C ALA A 56 -7.71 10.13 14.87
N ARG A 57 -6.64 10.94 14.94
CA ARG A 57 -6.55 12.24 14.28
C ARG A 57 -6.18 12.12 12.79
N TRP A 58 -5.63 10.97 12.38
CA TRP A 58 -5.22 10.75 11.00
C TRP A 58 -6.43 10.75 10.06
N PRO A 59 -6.49 11.62 9.03
CA PRO A 59 -7.70 11.82 8.23
C PRO A 59 -8.04 10.65 7.31
N ARG A 60 -7.14 9.66 7.16
CA ARG A 60 -7.34 8.47 6.32
C ARG A 60 -7.63 7.20 7.13
N ILE A 61 -7.91 7.33 8.43
CA ILE A 61 -8.18 6.20 9.33
C ILE A 61 -9.31 5.29 8.84
N TRP A 62 -10.26 5.83 8.10
CA TRP A 62 -11.40 5.09 7.54
C TRP A 62 -11.05 4.18 6.36
N GLU A 63 -9.87 4.38 5.73
CA GLU A 63 -9.43 3.55 4.58
C GLU A 63 -8.89 2.18 4.98
N ASN A 64 -8.47 1.99 6.23
CA ASN A 64 -7.83 0.77 6.73
C ASN A 64 -8.81 -0.12 7.53
N PHE A 65 -8.30 -1.25 8.04
CA PHE A 65 -9.08 -2.22 8.81
C PHE A 65 -9.11 -1.97 10.32
N GLY A 66 -8.55 -0.85 10.80
CA GLY A 66 -8.48 -0.50 12.21
C GLY A 66 -7.06 -0.55 12.77
N GLU A 67 -6.96 -0.61 14.10
CA GLU A 67 -5.68 -0.52 14.81
C GLU A 67 -5.03 -1.89 15.12
N ASP A 68 -5.80 -2.96 15.01
CA ASP A 68 -5.34 -4.32 15.32
C ASP A 68 -4.62 -4.96 14.14
N CYS A 69 -3.37 -5.39 14.37
CA CYS A 69 -2.53 -5.95 13.32
C CYS A 69 -3.00 -7.33 12.84
N TYR A 70 -3.61 -8.14 13.72
CA TYR A 70 -4.14 -9.45 13.35
C TYR A 70 -5.39 -9.29 12.46
N LEU A 71 -6.32 -8.43 12.87
CA LEU A 71 -7.50 -8.14 12.06
C LEU A 71 -7.11 -7.57 10.69
N SER A 72 -6.19 -6.62 10.65
CA SER A 72 -5.68 -6.04 9.39
C SER A 72 -5.01 -7.08 8.51
N SER A 73 -4.25 -8.02 9.09
CA SER A 73 -3.62 -9.13 8.37
C SER A 73 -4.64 -10.06 7.75
N GLU A 74 -5.64 -10.50 8.51
CA GLU A 74 -6.65 -11.45 8.06
C GLU A 74 -7.61 -10.86 7.01
N MET A 75 -8.03 -9.60 7.21
CA MET A 75 -8.88 -8.91 6.24
C MET A 75 -8.11 -8.55 4.97
N GLY A 76 -6.87 -8.06 5.09
CA GLY A 76 -6.00 -7.77 3.96
C GLY A 76 -5.71 -9.00 3.11
N LYS A 77 -5.36 -10.12 3.75
CA LYS A 77 -5.17 -11.43 3.10
C LYS A 77 -6.43 -11.88 2.35
N ALA A 78 -7.60 -11.80 2.99
CA ALA A 78 -8.86 -12.17 2.37
C ALA A 78 -9.17 -11.31 1.12
N MET A 79 -8.89 -10.01 1.18
CA MET A 79 -9.07 -9.14 0.02
C MET A 79 -8.05 -9.40 -1.09
N VAL A 80 -6.80 -9.77 -0.78
CA VAL A 80 -5.84 -10.19 -1.82
C VAL A 80 -6.38 -11.38 -2.60
N TYR A 81 -6.88 -12.41 -1.92
CA TYR A 81 -7.51 -13.55 -2.59
C TYR A 81 -8.76 -13.13 -3.41
N GLY A 82 -9.56 -12.21 -2.89
CA GLY A 82 -10.73 -11.72 -3.62
C GLY A 82 -10.37 -10.92 -4.88
N PHE A 83 -9.32 -10.12 -4.85
CA PHE A 83 -8.88 -9.36 -6.02
C PHE A 83 -8.14 -10.21 -7.04
N GLN A 84 -7.22 -11.09 -6.61
CA GLN A 84 -6.29 -11.81 -7.49
C GLN A 84 -6.69 -13.25 -7.79
N GLY A 85 -7.63 -13.83 -7.03
CA GLY A 85 -7.86 -15.27 -7.00
C GLY A 85 -6.88 -15.97 -6.05
N GLU A 86 -6.97 -17.30 -5.98
CA GLU A 86 -6.13 -18.11 -5.08
C GLU A 86 -4.77 -18.50 -5.67
N ASP A 87 -4.63 -18.41 -7.00
CA ASP A 87 -3.37 -18.68 -7.69
C ASP A 87 -2.69 -17.34 -8.10
N PRO A 88 -1.67 -16.90 -7.39
CA PRO A 88 -0.99 -15.64 -7.69
C PRO A 88 -0.25 -15.65 -9.04
N ASN A 89 0.02 -16.84 -9.60
CA ASN A 89 0.69 -16.97 -10.90
C ASN A 89 -0.29 -16.90 -12.07
N ASN A 90 -1.60 -16.91 -11.82
CA ASN A 90 -2.61 -16.94 -12.86
C ASN A 90 -3.80 -16.04 -12.51
N ILE A 91 -3.65 -14.74 -12.77
CA ILE A 91 -4.79 -13.80 -12.68
C ILE A 91 -5.67 -13.99 -13.90
N ASP A 92 -6.82 -14.58 -13.72
CA ASP A 92 -7.76 -14.85 -14.79
C ASP A 92 -8.50 -13.60 -15.30
N GLN A 93 -9.46 -13.80 -16.22
CA GLN A 93 -10.21 -12.70 -16.83
C GLN A 93 -11.19 -11.98 -15.89
N TYR A 94 -11.42 -12.48 -14.68
CA TYR A 94 -12.35 -11.93 -13.69
C TYR A 94 -11.63 -11.24 -12.53
N HIS A 95 -10.33 -11.45 -12.40
CA HIS A 95 -9.50 -10.94 -11.33
C HIS A 95 -8.53 -9.83 -11.79
N ILE A 96 -7.97 -9.10 -10.82
CA ILE A 96 -7.05 -7.97 -11.05
C ILE A 96 -5.88 -8.04 -10.08
N ALA A 97 -4.75 -7.45 -10.45
CA ALA A 97 -3.63 -7.29 -9.54
C ALA A 97 -3.96 -6.36 -8.38
N THR A 98 -3.45 -6.67 -7.19
CA THR A 98 -3.53 -5.81 -6.00
C THR A 98 -2.33 -4.89 -5.88
N SER A 99 -2.48 -3.77 -5.19
CA SER A 99 -1.38 -3.03 -4.61
C SER A 99 -1.69 -2.77 -3.14
N MET A 100 -1.05 -3.53 -2.26
CA MET A 100 -1.18 -3.28 -0.82
C MET A 100 -0.52 -1.97 -0.44
N LYS A 101 -1.15 -1.19 0.45
CA LYS A 101 -0.66 0.13 0.80
C LYS A 101 -0.94 0.52 2.25
N HIS A 102 -0.15 1.46 2.79
CA HIS A 102 1.07 2.09 2.26
C HIS A 102 2.25 1.59 3.08
N PHE A 103 3.20 0.96 2.47
CA PHE A 103 4.33 0.29 3.12
C PHE A 103 5.35 1.30 3.66
N MET A 104 5.57 1.38 4.97
CA MET A 104 4.77 0.96 6.14
C MET A 104 4.81 2.04 7.22
N GLY A 105 3.96 1.93 8.25
CA GLY A 105 3.97 2.86 9.38
C GLY A 105 3.24 4.19 9.13
N TYR A 106 2.39 4.27 8.11
CA TYR A 106 1.73 5.50 7.69
C TYR A 106 0.58 5.95 8.61
N GLY A 107 -0.13 5.02 9.22
CA GLY A 107 -1.32 5.30 10.05
C GLY A 107 -1.05 5.80 11.47
N VAL A 108 0.18 6.21 11.79
CA VAL A 108 0.60 6.73 13.11
C VAL A 108 1.43 8.01 12.98
N PRO A 109 0.96 9.02 12.22
CA PRO A 109 1.72 10.25 12.06
C PRO A 109 1.86 10.99 13.38
N TRP A 110 3.07 11.43 13.72
CA TRP A 110 3.37 12.10 14.98
C TRP A 110 2.45 13.30 15.27
N THR A 111 2.13 14.05 14.23
CA THR A 111 1.27 15.25 14.36
C THR A 111 -0.22 14.96 14.25
N GLY A 112 -0.60 13.74 13.87
CA GLY A 112 -1.96 13.39 13.48
C GLY A 112 -2.36 13.85 12.07
N LYS A 113 -1.52 14.61 11.37
CA LYS A 113 -1.78 15.09 10.00
C LYS A 113 -1.26 14.10 8.97
N ASP A 114 -1.96 14.02 7.85
CA ASP A 114 -1.54 13.17 6.73
C ASP A 114 -0.16 13.57 6.19
N ARG A 115 0.60 12.58 5.72
CA ARG A 115 1.93 12.75 5.12
C ARG A 115 2.96 13.42 6.03
N THR A 116 2.82 13.26 7.35
CA THR A 116 3.81 13.75 8.32
C THR A 116 4.58 12.59 8.96
N PRO A 117 5.78 12.84 9.51
CA PRO A 117 6.65 11.79 10.03
C PRO A 117 6.02 10.91 11.09
N ALA A 118 6.36 9.63 11.10
CA ALA A 118 6.05 8.69 12.16
C ALA A 118 7.32 8.30 12.93
N TYR A 119 7.17 8.09 14.24
CA TYR A 119 8.22 7.57 15.11
C TYR A 119 7.73 6.30 15.78
N ILE A 120 8.29 5.17 15.36
CA ILE A 120 7.81 3.82 15.73
C ILE A 120 9.02 3.01 16.18
N SER A 121 8.89 2.29 17.31
CA SER A 121 9.97 1.42 17.75
C SER A 121 10.26 0.32 16.71
N PRO A 122 11.53 -0.15 16.58
CA PRO A 122 11.84 -1.26 15.66
C PRO A 122 11.01 -2.52 15.93
N ALA A 123 10.72 -2.81 17.20
CA ALA A 123 9.86 -3.95 17.58
C ALA A 123 8.43 -3.76 17.06
N ASP A 124 7.82 -2.59 17.29
CA ASP A 124 6.47 -2.31 16.77
C ASP A 124 6.40 -2.29 15.24
N LEU A 125 7.43 -1.77 14.57
CA LEU A 125 7.53 -1.85 13.11
C LEU A 125 7.48 -3.30 12.64
N ARG A 126 8.29 -4.17 13.25
CA ARG A 126 8.41 -5.58 12.88
C ARG A 126 7.15 -6.38 13.23
N GLU A 127 6.68 -6.26 14.45
CA GLU A 127 5.61 -7.12 14.97
C GLU A 127 4.22 -6.67 14.55
N LYS A 128 4.02 -5.35 14.35
CA LYS A 128 2.68 -4.79 14.11
C LYS A 128 2.53 -4.24 12.70
N HIS A 129 3.39 -3.30 12.30
CA HIS A 129 3.21 -2.60 11.01
C HIS A 129 3.63 -3.43 9.79
N PHE A 130 4.60 -4.32 9.93
CA PHE A 130 5.01 -5.22 8.86
C PHE A 130 4.09 -6.43 8.71
N ALA A 131 3.51 -6.93 9.80
CA ALA A 131 2.70 -8.15 9.81
C ALA A 131 1.53 -8.16 8.79
N PRO A 132 0.71 -7.11 8.62
CA PRO A 132 -0.34 -7.10 7.61
C PRO A 132 0.18 -7.17 6.17
N PHE A 133 1.32 -6.54 5.90
CA PHE A 133 1.98 -6.66 4.59
C PHE A 133 2.48 -8.07 4.36
N LEU A 134 3.19 -8.65 5.33
CA LEU A 134 3.69 -10.02 5.24
C LEU A 134 2.55 -11.03 4.98
N ALA A 135 1.41 -10.88 5.66
CA ALA A 135 0.25 -11.73 5.44
C ALA A 135 -0.29 -11.62 4.00
N GLY A 136 -0.35 -10.43 3.45
CA GLY A 136 -0.78 -10.22 2.07
C GLY A 136 0.25 -10.69 1.04
N LEU A 137 1.56 -10.53 1.29
CA LEU A 137 2.61 -11.11 0.43
C LEU A 137 2.50 -12.63 0.40
N GLN A 138 2.28 -13.28 1.55
CA GLN A 138 2.04 -14.73 1.65
C GLN A 138 0.77 -15.17 0.92
N ALA A 139 -0.22 -14.29 0.77
CA ALA A 139 -1.40 -14.52 -0.05
C ALA A 139 -1.15 -14.26 -1.55
N GLY A 140 0.06 -13.87 -1.93
CA GLY A 140 0.46 -13.68 -3.32
C GLY A 140 0.25 -12.25 -3.87
N ALA A 141 0.17 -11.23 -3.02
CA ALA A 141 0.05 -9.86 -3.48
C ALA A 141 1.18 -9.47 -4.44
N LEU A 142 0.82 -9.02 -5.65
CA LEU A 142 1.78 -8.78 -6.72
C LEU A 142 2.44 -7.40 -6.66
N THR A 143 1.80 -6.42 -6.04
CA THR A 143 2.39 -5.09 -5.93
C THR A 143 2.20 -4.49 -4.54
N VAL A 144 3.10 -3.59 -4.18
CA VAL A 144 3.06 -2.83 -2.91
C VAL A 144 3.34 -1.37 -3.20
N MET A 145 2.53 -0.49 -2.60
CA MET A 145 2.73 0.97 -2.69
C MET A 145 3.42 1.48 -1.43
N VAL A 146 4.44 2.31 -1.63
CA VAL A 146 5.25 2.88 -0.55
C VAL A 146 4.49 3.96 0.22
N ASN A 147 4.73 4.06 1.51
CA ASN A 147 4.25 5.12 2.39
C ASN A 147 4.79 6.50 1.97
N SER A 148 3.89 7.47 1.92
CA SER A 148 4.18 8.85 1.49
C SER A 148 4.86 9.73 2.55
N ALA A 149 5.26 9.20 3.70
CA ALA A 149 5.89 9.92 4.79
C ALA A 149 7.28 9.36 5.14
N SER A 150 7.94 9.96 6.12
CA SER A 150 9.15 9.41 6.72
C SER A 150 8.83 8.58 7.97
N VAL A 151 9.64 7.56 8.22
CA VAL A 151 9.59 6.74 9.44
C VAL A 151 10.95 6.84 10.12
N ASN A 152 10.93 7.21 11.41
CA ASN A 152 12.14 7.37 12.21
C ASN A 152 13.20 8.27 11.56
N GLY A 153 12.74 9.34 10.88
CA GLY A 153 13.62 10.32 10.24
C GLY A 153 14.11 9.94 8.84
N VAL A 154 13.73 8.78 8.30
CA VAL A 154 14.09 8.36 6.94
C VAL A 154 12.84 8.40 6.04
N PRO A 155 12.85 9.19 4.94
CA PRO A 155 11.76 9.14 3.95
C PRO A 155 11.60 7.74 3.40
N MET A 156 10.37 7.22 3.36
CA MET A 156 10.17 5.81 2.97
C MET A 156 10.63 5.53 1.54
N HIS A 157 10.48 6.47 0.61
CA HIS A 157 10.99 6.33 -0.77
C HIS A 157 12.52 6.33 -0.89
N ALA A 158 13.24 6.62 0.19
CA ALA A 158 14.71 6.53 0.29
C ALA A 158 15.18 5.40 1.24
N ASN A 159 14.25 4.65 1.84
CA ASN A 159 14.57 3.68 2.88
C ASN A 159 14.90 2.30 2.29
N LYS A 160 16.15 2.13 1.86
CA LYS A 160 16.62 0.86 1.29
C LYS A 160 16.50 -0.32 2.26
N GLU A 161 16.71 -0.09 3.56
CA GLU A 161 16.59 -1.15 4.57
C GLU A 161 15.19 -1.80 4.54
N PHE A 162 14.14 -0.97 4.50
CA PHE A 162 12.78 -1.49 4.52
C PHE A 162 12.31 -1.95 3.14
N LEU A 163 12.63 -1.19 2.08
CA LEU A 163 12.13 -1.48 0.73
C LEU A 163 12.86 -2.67 0.08
N THR A 164 14.17 -2.72 0.20
CA THR A 164 14.97 -3.82 -0.32
C THR A 164 15.15 -4.90 0.74
N GLY A 165 15.73 -4.54 1.90
CA GLY A 165 16.10 -5.51 2.93
C GLY A 165 14.91 -6.29 3.47
N TRP A 166 13.94 -5.61 4.06
CA TRP A 166 12.80 -6.31 4.69
C TRP A 166 11.79 -6.82 3.67
N LEU A 167 11.39 -5.96 2.69
CA LEU A 167 10.29 -6.31 1.80
C LEU A 167 10.69 -7.31 0.72
N LYS A 168 11.86 -7.14 0.10
CA LYS A 168 12.31 -7.99 -1.02
C LYS A 168 13.22 -9.13 -0.57
N GLU A 169 14.36 -8.81 0.07
CA GLU A 169 15.39 -9.81 0.38
C GLU A 169 14.95 -10.78 1.48
N GLU A 170 14.39 -10.28 2.60
CA GLU A 170 14.01 -11.12 3.72
C GLU A 170 12.79 -12.01 3.42
N THR A 171 11.79 -11.47 2.69
CA THR A 171 10.58 -12.23 2.34
C THR A 171 10.74 -13.06 1.08
N GLY A 172 11.73 -12.77 0.25
CA GLY A 172 11.87 -13.35 -1.10
C GLY A 172 10.81 -12.83 -2.09
N TRP A 173 10.12 -11.75 -1.78
CA TRP A 173 9.10 -11.19 -2.67
C TRP A 173 9.71 -10.47 -3.88
N ASP A 174 9.29 -10.84 -5.08
CA ASP A 174 9.79 -10.34 -6.37
C ASP A 174 8.75 -9.49 -7.14
N GLY A 175 7.69 -9.06 -6.46
CA GLY A 175 6.65 -8.22 -7.06
C GLY A 175 7.07 -6.76 -7.28
N VAL A 176 6.15 -5.95 -7.78
CA VAL A 176 6.40 -4.56 -8.16
C VAL A 176 6.18 -3.60 -7.00
N LEU A 177 7.20 -2.83 -6.67
CA LEU A 177 7.16 -1.77 -5.68
C LEU A 177 6.91 -0.42 -6.35
N ILE A 178 5.74 0.17 -6.11
CA ILE A 178 5.34 1.46 -6.69
C ILE A 178 5.42 2.60 -5.67
N THR A 179 5.75 3.82 -6.13
CA THR A 179 5.64 5.03 -5.29
C THR A 179 4.18 5.40 -5.01
N ASP A 180 3.93 6.23 -4.02
CA ASP A 180 2.70 7.00 -3.93
C ASP A 180 2.75 8.21 -4.90
N TRP A 181 1.68 8.98 -4.97
CA TRP A 181 1.45 10.06 -5.92
C TRP A 181 2.48 11.18 -5.84
N ALA A 182 3.27 11.33 -6.90
CA ALA A 182 4.31 12.36 -7.07
C ALA A 182 5.40 12.37 -5.97
N ASP A 183 5.58 11.28 -5.23
CA ASP A 183 6.40 11.27 -4.01
C ASP A 183 7.91 11.27 -4.26
N ILE A 184 8.35 10.96 -5.48
CA ILE A 184 9.76 11.14 -5.83
C ILE A 184 10.16 12.61 -5.71
N ASN A 185 9.30 13.53 -6.16
CA ASN A 185 9.55 14.95 -6.05
C ASN A 185 9.66 15.40 -4.59
N ASN A 186 8.95 14.75 -3.68
CA ASN A 186 8.99 15.07 -2.26
C ASN A 186 10.34 14.80 -1.62
N LEU A 187 11.17 13.90 -2.14
CA LEU A 187 12.53 13.69 -1.63
C LEU A 187 13.41 14.94 -1.72
N TYR A 188 13.13 15.81 -2.70
CA TYR A 188 13.87 17.06 -2.81
C TYR A 188 13.06 18.30 -2.36
N THR A 189 11.71 18.31 -2.48
CA THR A 189 10.91 19.51 -2.15
C THR A 189 10.45 19.57 -0.70
N ARG A 190 10.20 18.41 -0.08
CA ARG A 190 9.67 18.29 1.29
C ARG A 190 10.70 17.70 2.24
N GLU A 191 11.26 16.55 1.87
CA GLU A 191 12.18 15.79 2.72
C GLU A 191 13.62 16.34 2.69
N MET A 192 13.97 17.11 1.64
CA MET A 192 15.26 17.78 1.46
C MET A 192 16.47 16.83 1.52
N VAL A 193 16.30 15.58 1.11
CA VAL A 193 17.37 14.55 1.07
C VAL A 193 17.99 14.38 -0.31
N ALA A 194 17.40 14.97 -1.33
CA ALA A 194 17.91 15.00 -2.70
C ALA A 194 18.16 16.44 -3.12
N LYS A 195 19.18 16.66 -3.98
CA LYS A 195 19.54 18.00 -4.47
C LYS A 195 18.64 18.50 -5.61
N ASP A 196 18.09 17.59 -6.39
CA ASP A 196 17.23 17.85 -7.55
C ASP A 196 16.37 16.61 -7.87
N LYS A 197 15.49 16.71 -8.89
CA LYS A 197 14.61 15.62 -9.32
C LYS A 197 15.37 14.37 -9.76
N LYS A 198 16.48 14.54 -10.50
CA LYS A 198 17.29 13.43 -10.99
C LYS A 198 17.94 12.67 -9.83
N ASP A 199 18.41 13.39 -8.83
CA ASP A 199 18.98 12.79 -7.62
C ASP A 199 17.91 12.09 -6.79
N ALA A 200 16.69 12.66 -6.71
CA ALA A 200 15.55 12.02 -6.06
C ALA A 200 15.19 10.68 -6.72
N LEU A 201 15.13 10.64 -8.05
CA LEU A 201 14.95 9.41 -8.83
C LEU A 201 16.04 8.38 -8.53
N ARG A 202 17.30 8.80 -8.58
CA ARG A 202 18.44 7.92 -8.29
C ARG A 202 18.34 7.31 -6.89
N ILE A 203 17.99 8.13 -5.88
CA ILE A 203 17.84 7.67 -4.50
C ILE A 203 16.73 6.61 -4.41
N ALA A 204 15.55 6.89 -4.97
CA ALA A 204 14.39 6.01 -4.90
C ALA A 204 14.62 4.68 -5.62
N ILE A 205 15.17 4.69 -6.83
CA ILE A 205 15.50 3.48 -7.59
C ILE A 205 16.53 2.63 -6.82
N ASN A 206 17.57 3.26 -6.27
CA ASN A 206 18.57 2.55 -5.47
C ASN A 206 18.02 2.04 -4.13
N ALA A 207 16.91 2.58 -3.65
CA ALA A 207 16.21 2.08 -2.47
C ALA A 207 15.31 0.87 -2.78
N GLY A 208 15.04 0.57 -4.07
CA GLY A 208 14.29 -0.61 -4.49
C GLY A 208 12.95 -0.33 -5.18
N ILE A 209 12.65 0.93 -5.53
CA ILE A 209 11.44 1.30 -6.28
C ILE A 209 11.55 0.77 -7.72
N ASP A 210 10.49 0.11 -8.17
CA ASP A 210 10.40 -0.47 -9.52
C ASP A 210 9.55 0.40 -10.46
N MET A 211 8.50 1.04 -9.92
CA MET A 211 7.57 1.85 -10.71
C MET A 211 7.31 3.21 -10.05
N ILE A 212 7.30 4.26 -10.85
CA ILE A 212 7.15 5.63 -10.38
C ILE A 212 5.79 6.18 -10.81
N MET A 213 5.01 6.62 -9.83
CA MET A 213 3.75 7.33 -10.06
C MET A 213 4.02 8.84 -10.15
N GLU A 214 4.44 9.31 -11.35
CA GLU A 214 4.69 10.72 -11.62
C GLU A 214 3.66 11.27 -12.61
N PRO A 215 2.62 11.99 -12.14
CA PRO A 215 1.53 12.44 -12.98
C PRO A 215 1.77 13.80 -13.67
N TYR A 216 2.82 14.53 -13.27
CA TYR A 216 2.99 15.93 -13.68
C TYR A 216 4.11 16.17 -14.69
N SER A 217 5.06 15.26 -14.81
CA SER A 217 6.22 15.47 -15.68
C SER A 217 6.83 14.14 -16.10
N CYS A 218 6.75 13.85 -17.39
CA CYS A 218 7.46 12.71 -18.00
C CYS A 218 8.93 13.05 -18.31
N ASP A 219 9.33 14.31 -18.21
CA ASP A 219 10.65 14.80 -18.65
C ASP A 219 11.77 14.47 -17.63
N ALA A 220 11.42 13.88 -16.50
CA ALA A 220 12.38 13.51 -15.45
C ALA A 220 12.76 12.01 -15.44
N CYS A 221 12.18 11.22 -16.36
CA CYS A 221 12.40 9.78 -16.44
C CYS A 221 13.45 9.41 -17.49
#